data_0ef05cd89999b5aceef2f09beaa5be66
#
_entry.id   0ef05cd89999b5aceef2f09beaa5be66
#
_cell.length_a   1.000
_cell.length_b   1.000
_cell.length_c   1.000
_cell.angle_alpha   90.00
_cell.angle_beta   90.00
_cell.angle_gamma   90.00
#
_symmetry.space_group_name_H-M   'P 1'
#
loop_
_entity.id
_entity.type
_entity.pdbx_description
1 polymer ?
#
loop_
_entity_poly.entity_id
_entity_poly.type
_entity_poly.pdbx_seq_one_letter_code
_entity_poly.pdbx_strand_id
1 'polypeptide(L)'
;LTGIGPYSMYPRTSAIECNQVLNLTGAPYRIEHYRAHGQVVFQNKNLPCQYRAVGHPIAMAVADGLLEDAAQIIGMDVVEMRRRNLIRDDAYPCTSASGMKLDDLSHHKTLEKLVETMGYDELRAEQQRLRDQGIYRGIGLVSMVEVTNPSPMFYGAGGAAIASQDGATVRLDAGGALHISSSITEQGQGTNAIMAQIAAGVFGVDIERVRVTTGDTATVPYGGGTWASRGAGIGGEAMLQAAYALKQQVLDVAAVILQSEAAKLDIQAGEIVDLGTDTSRMALSDLGRIVYYRGNELPSDLKPELVATRHYRVTDFPFVFTNGAMAAHVEVDIETGFVKVLKFWAVEDCGRVINPQLVDEQVRGGVVQGIGGALYEECIYSEDGQMLNATMADYLVPMAAEMPDIVVEHIETPTKTSTLGAKGAGAA
;
A
#
# COMPACT_ATOMS: atom_id res chain seq x y z
N LEU A 1 21.71 3.57 15.61
CA LEU A 1 20.36 3.13 16.01
C LEU A 1 20.45 1.92 16.93
N THR A 2 19.72 1.91 18.02
CA THR A 2 19.62 0.77 18.93
C THR A 2 18.17 0.38 19.10
N GLY A 3 17.84 -0.83 18.68
CA GLY A 3 16.53 -1.44 18.93
C GLY A 3 16.54 -2.22 20.24
N ILE A 4 15.48 -2.13 21.02
CA ILE A 4 15.37 -2.72 22.36
C ILE A 4 14.11 -3.58 22.45
N GLY A 5 14.27 -4.83 22.90
CA GLY A 5 13.16 -5.75 23.12
C GLY A 5 13.60 -7.08 23.73
N PRO A 6 12.67 -7.94 24.25
CA PRO A 6 13.04 -9.22 24.86
C PRO A 6 13.44 -10.28 23.83
N TYR A 7 12.59 -10.56 22.91
CA TYR A 7 12.83 -11.36 21.70
C TYR A 7 11.82 -10.97 20.64
N SER A 8 11.98 -11.64 19.50
CA SER A 8 11.13 -11.33 18.35
C SER A 8 9.93 -12.25 18.32
N MET A 9 8.82 -11.71 17.87
CA MET A 9 7.62 -12.49 17.59
C MET A 9 7.79 -13.27 16.28
N TYR A 10 7.61 -14.58 16.31
CA TYR A 10 7.54 -15.38 15.08
C TYR A 10 6.36 -14.92 14.20
N PRO A 11 6.53 -14.83 12.89
CA PRO A 11 7.70 -15.18 12.08
C PRO A 11 8.67 -14.03 11.80
N ARG A 12 8.55 -12.92 12.49
CA ARG A 12 9.34 -11.69 12.27
C ARG A 12 10.25 -11.39 13.44
N THR A 13 11.34 -10.72 13.18
CA THR A 13 12.33 -10.35 14.19
C THR A 13 12.41 -8.83 14.36
N SER A 14 12.80 -8.35 15.54
CA SER A 14 13.07 -6.93 15.80
C SER A 14 14.16 -6.36 14.89
N ALA A 15 15.03 -7.22 14.34
CA ALA A 15 16.06 -6.82 13.38
C ALA A 15 15.48 -6.28 12.06
N ILE A 16 14.29 -6.70 11.66
CA ILE A 16 13.64 -6.20 10.43
C ILE A 16 13.45 -4.69 10.50
N GLU A 17 12.94 -4.19 11.61
CA GLU A 17 12.70 -2.75 11.79
C GLU A 17 14.00 -1.96 11.78
N CYS A 18 15.02 -2.41 12.52
CA CYS A 18 16.35 -1.82 12.51
C CYS A 18 16.94 -1.79 11.08
N ASN A 19 16.86 -2.91 10.35
CA ASN A 19 17.34 -2.99 8.98
C ASN A 19 16.61 -2.02 8.04
N GLN A 20 15.29 -1.86 8.19
CA GLN A 20 14.54 -0.91 7.37
C GLN A 20 14.96 0.53 7.63
N VAL A 21 15.16 0.92 8.89
CA VAL A 21 15.70 2.25 9.20
C VAL A 21 17.06 2.47 8.52
N LEU A 22 17.99 1.50 8.64
CA LEU A 22 19.32 1.60 8.02
C LEU A 22 19.27 1.67 6.49
N ASN A 23 18.34 0.94 5.87
CA ASN A 23 18.22 0.89 4.42
C ASN A 23 17.53 2.13 3.83
N LEU A 24 16.61 2.76 4.56
CA LEU A 24 15.74 3.80 4.04
C LEU A 24 16.13 5.22 4.47
N THR A 25 16.96 5.39 5.51
CA THR A 25 17.44 6.72 5.92
C THR A 25 18.14 7.40 4.76
N GLY A 26 17.56 8.51 4.30
CA GLY A 26 18.08 9.26 3.16
C GLY A 26 17.78 8.67 1.78
N ALA A 27 16.99 7.59 1.67
CA ALA A 27 16.71 6.93 0.39
C ALA A 27 16.08 7.85 -0.68
N PRO A 28 15.19 8.82 -0.37
CA PRO A 28 14.69 9.77 -1.35
C PRO A 28 15.73 10.72 -1.93
N TYR A 29 16.86 10.90 -1.24
CA TYR A 29 17.82 11.95 -1.52
C TYR A 29 19.07 11.45 -2.23
N ARG A 30 19.67 12.32 -3.05
CA ARG A 30 20.95 12.09 -3.72
C ARG A 30 22.09 12.26 -2.72
N ILE A 31 22.46 11.18 -2.06
CA ILE A 31 23.54 11.10 -1.07
C ILE A 31 24.69 10.30 -1.68
N GLU A 32 25.90 10.83 -1.66
CA GLU A 32 27.09 10.15 -2.21
C GLU A 32 27.76 9.21 -1.20
N HIS A 33 27.74 9.60 0.08
CA HIS A 33 28.42 8.85 1.14
C HIS A 33 27.43 8.53 2.27
N TYR A 34 27.26 7.26 2.54
CA TYR A 34 26.37 6.76 3.58
C TYR A 34 27.07 5.76 4.47
N ARG A 35 26.95 5.96 5.77
CA ARG A 35 27.39 5.00 6.76
C ARG A 35 26.38 4.95 7.90
N ALA A 36 25.83 3.77 8.15
CA ALA A 36 24.90 3.56 9.25
C ALA A 36 25.31 2.33 10.06
N HIS A 37 25.02 2.36 11.35
CA HIS A 37 25.21 1.24 12.26
C HIS A 37 23.94 1.04 13.09
N GLY A 38 23.42 -0.16 13.11
CA GLY A 38 22.27 -0.57 13.91
C GLY A 38 22.64 -1.68 14.87
N GLN A 39 22.08 -1.63 16.06
CA GLN A 39 22.22 -2.65 17.07
C GLN A 39 20.86 -2.98 17.67
N VAL A 40 20.52 -4.26 17.74
CA VAL A 40 19.33 -4.75 18.42
C VAL A 40 19.75 -5.45 19.70
N VAL A 41 19.22 -4.99 20.83
CA VAL A 41 19.53 -5.54 22.15
C VAL A 41 18.27 -6.05 22.83
N PHE A 42 18.40 -7.08 23.64
CA PHE A 42 17.28 -7.64 24.41
C PHE A 42 17.17 -6.99 25.78
N GLN A 43 15.94 -6.81 26.23
CA GLN A 43 15.60 -6.33 27.57
C GLN A 43 14.42 -7.13 28.14
N ASN A 44 14.26 -7.07 29.47
CA ASN A 44 13.11 -7.67 30.16
C ASN A 44 11.88 -6.74 30.07
N LYS A 45 11.28 -6.70 28.88
CA LYS A 45 10.04 -5.97 28.57
C LYS A 45 9.09 -6.92 27.84
N ASN A 46 7.86 -6.49 27.63
CA ASN A 46 6.94 -7.18 26.74
C ASN A 46 7.49 -7.23 25.31
N LEU A 47 7.02 -8.20 24.57
CA LEU A 47 7.48 -8.49 23.21
C LEU A 47 7.18 -7.30 22.27
N PRO A 48 8.20 -6.70 21.62
CA PRO A 48 7.96 -5.70 20.60
C PRO A 48 7.40 -6.37 19.34
N CYS A 49 6.47 -5.69 18.69
CA CYS A 49 5.89 -6.11 17.42
C CYS A 49 6.08 -4.98 16.40
N GLN A 50 6.05 -5.33 15.12
CA GLN A 50 6.08 -4.31 14.09
C GLN A 50 4.84 -3.42 14.19
N TYR A 51 5.06 -2.13 14.32
CA TYR A 51 4.06 -1.11 14.14
C TYR A 51 3.92 -0.80 12.64
N ARG A 52 2.82 -0.21 12.19
CA ARG A 52 2.59 0.17 10.79
C ARG A 52 3.79 0.95 10.25
N ALA A 53 4.24 0.62 9.05
CA ALA A 53 5.41 1.16 8.36
C ALA A 53 6.81 0.66 8.83
N VAL A 54 6.93 -0.17 9.88
CA VAL A 54 8.14 -0.94 10.23
C VAL A 54 9.46 -0.18 10.01
N GLY A 55 9.68 0.88 10.79
CA GLY A 55 10.91 1.69 10.75
C GLY A 55 10.95 2.80 9.68
N HIS A 56 10.02 2.83 8.73
CA HIS A 56 9.98 3.92 7.72
C HIS A 56 9.83 5.30 8.37
N PRO A 57 8.89 5.53 9.32
CA PRO A 57 8.75 6.84 9.96
C PRO A 57 10.02 7.28 10.69
N ILE A 58 10.72 6.34 11.33
CA ILE A 58 11.99 6.62 12.00
C ILE A 58 13.07 7.07 10.98
N ALA A 59 13.17 6.35 9.86
CA ALA A 59 14.12 6.69 8.80
C ALA A 59 13.84 8.07 8.21
N MET A 60 12.55 8.37 7.96
CA MET A 60 12.14 9.67 7.43
C MET A 60 12.34 10.79 8.44
N ALA A 61 11.93 10.61 9.70
CA ALA A 61 12.13 11.59 10.75
C ALA A 61 13.60 11.98 10.92
N VAL A 62 14.51 11.00 10.89
CA VAL A 62 15.96 11.26 10.97
C VAL A 62 16.46 12.01 9.73
N ALA A 63 16.11 11.56 8.53
CA ALA A 63 16.59 12.16 7.29
C ALA A 63 16.07 13.58 7.08
N ASP A 64 14.75 13.75 7.20
CA ASP A 64 14.11 15.04 6.96
C ASP A 64 14.33 16.04 8.07
N GLY A 65 14.43 15.61 9.35
CA GLY A 65 14.83 16.47 10.45
C GLY A 65 16.23 17.04 10.25
N LEU A 66 17.20 16.21 9.86
CA LEU A 66 18.56 16.68 9.56
C LEU A 66 18.58 17.62 8.33
N LEU A 67 17.71 17.40 7.36
CA LEU A 67 17.61 18.26 6.19
C LEU A 67 17.02 19.64 6.54
N GLU A 68 16.04 19.67 7.43
CA GLU A 68 15.45 20.93 7.95
C GLU A 68 16.46 21.71 8.78
N ASP A 69 17.19 21.06 9.68
CA ASP A 69 18.28 21.69 10.44
C ASP A 69 19.34 22.27 9.52
N ALA A 70 19.74 21.51 8.49
CA ALA A 70 20.72 21.98 7.51
C ALA A 70 20.19 23.19 6.71
N ALA A 71 18.93 23.18 6.30
CA ALA A 71 18.30 24.29 5.60
C ALA A 71 18.30 25.56 6.47
N GLN A 72 17.95 25.42 7.74
CA GLN A 72 17.97 26.52 8.70
C GLN A 72 19.37 27.09 8.91
N ILE A 73 20.38 26.24 9.08
CA ILE A 73 21.78 26.67 9.30
C ILE A 73 22.32 27.48 8.13
N ILE A 74 22.00 27.07 6.89
CA ILE A 74 22.48 27.77 5.68
C ILE A 74 21.54 28.87 5.19
N GLY A 75 20.41 29.11 5.87
CA GLY A 75 19.43 30.13 5.51
C GLY A 75 18.67 29.81 4.20
N MET A 76 18.47 28.53 3.90
CA MET A 76 17.73 28.09 2.70
C MET A 76 16.31 27.69 3.07
N ASP A 77 15.35 27.94 2.18
CA ASP A 77 13.99 27.43 2.34
C ASP A 77 13.96 25.89 2.30
N VAL A 78 13.12 25.29 3.16
CA VAL A 78 13.09 23.83 3.34
C VAL A 78 12.54 23.07 2.13
N VAL A 79 11.66 23.69 1.33
CA VAL A 79 11.17 23.15 0.07
C VAL A 79 12.28 23.20 -1.00
N GLU A 80 12.98 24.34 -1.09
CA GLU A 80 14.10 24.50 -2.00
C GLU A 80 15.27 23.54 -1.67
N MET A 81 15.50 23.28 -0.37
CA MET A 81 16.47 22.28 0.07
C MET A 81 16.12 20.89 -0.46
N ARG A 82 14.84 20.51 -0.40
CA ARG A 82 14.35 19.23 -0.95
C ARG A 82 14.45 19.19 -2.48
N ARG A 83 14.04 20.25 -3.18
CA ARG A 83 14.15 20.33 -4.65
C ARG A 83 15.56 20.06 -5.16
N ARG A 84 16.56 20.56 -4.45
CA ARG A 84 17.97 20.38 -4.85
C ARG A 84 18.52 19.01 -4.55
N ASN A 85 18.01 18.33 -3.54
CA ASN A 85 18.58 17.11 -3.01
C ASN A 85 17.81 15.83 -3.33
N LEU A 86 16.51 15.91 -3.64
CA LEU A 86 15.73 14.76 -4.07
C LEU A 86 16.32 14.12 -5.34
N ILE A 87 16.23 12.81 -5.42
CA ILE A 87 16.51 12.07 -6.65
C ILE A 87 15.49 12.51 -7.71
N ARG A 88 15.97 12.88 -8.87
CA ARG A 88 15.10 13.34 -9.98
C ARG A 88 14.23 12.21 -10.50
N ASP A 89 12.99 12.52 -10.86
CA ASP A 89 12.02 11.52 -11.35
C ASP A 89 12.49 10.83 -12.64
N ASP A 90 13.34 11.49 -13.44
CA ASP A 90 13.95 10.93 -14.67
C ASP A 90 15.24 10.14 -14.41
N ALA A 91 15.71 10.06 -13.17
CA ALA A 91 16.92 9.31 -12.78
C ALA A 91 16.62 7.85 -12.38
N TYR A 92 15.37 7.45 -12.29
CA TYR A 92 14.99 6.06 -11.99
C TYR A 92 15.03 5.19 -13.27
N PRO A 93 15.47 3.91 -13.18
CA PRO A 93 15.90 3.21 -11.96
C PRO A 93 17.30 3.65 -11.48
N CYS A 94 17.49 3.70 -10.16
CA CYS A 94 18.77 4.02 -9.56
C CYS A 94 19.04 3.17 -8.32
N THR A 95 20.23 3.32 -7.75
CA THR A 95 20.59 2.69 -6.48
C THR A 95 20.86 3.78 -5.44
N SER A 96 20.15 3.71 -4.30
CA SER A 96 20.40 4.62 -3.19
C SER A 96 21.77 4.41 -2.56
N ALA A 97 22.24 5.36 -1.75
CA ALA A 97 23.50 5.24 -1.03
C ALA A 97 23.57 4.04 -0.06
N SER A 98 22.41 3.56 0.41
CA SER A 98 22.29 2.34 1.23
C SER A 98 22.26 1.04 0.41
N GLY A 99 22.30 1.11 -0.93
CA GLY A 99 22.29 -0.05 -1.82
C GLY A 99 20.91 -0.54 -2.25
N MET A 100 19.84 0.19 -1.93
CA MET A 100 18.48 -0.14 -2.36
C MET A 100 18.27 0.21 -3.83
N LYS A 101 17.74 -0.73 -4.61
CA LYS A 101 17.33 -0.50 -5.99
C LYS A 101 15.96 0.15 -6.02
N LEU A 102 15.90 1.41 -6.44
CA LEU A 102 14.70 2.23 -6.53
C LEU A 102 14.25 2.34 -7.99
N ASP A 103 12.96 2.17 -8.25
CA ASP A 103 12.35 2.37 -9.57
C ASP A 103 10.90 2.86 -9.45
N ASP A 104 10.39 3.44 -10.53
CA ASP A 104 9.01 3.91 -10.68
C ASP A 104 8.58 4.87 -9.55
N LEU A 105 9.42 5.85 -9.20
CA LEU A 105 9.16 6.86 -8.17
C LEU A 105 9.03 8.27 -8.76
N SER A 106 8.37 9.17 -8.01
CA SER A 106 7.96 10.50 -8.47
C SER A 106 8.15 11.58 -7.39
N HIS A 107 9.31 11.59 -6.71
CA HIS A 107 9.55 12.46 -5.56
C HIS A 107 9.39 13.96 -5.85
N HIS A 108 9.86 14.43 -7.01
CA HIS A 108 9.68 15.83 -7.39
C HIS A 108 8.21 16.17 -7.67
N LYS A 109 7.49 15.29 -8.38
CA LYS A 109 6.07 15.50 -8.67
C LYS A 109 5.24 15.52 -7.40
N THR A 110 5.50 14.63 -6.45
CA THR A 110 4.78 14.60 -5.17
C THR A 110 5.08 15.82 -4.32
N LEU A 111 6.33 16.30 -4.28
CA LEU A 111 6.70 17.53 -3.59
C LEU A 111 6.02 18.76 -4.19
N GLU A 112 6.07 18.93 -5.52
CA GLU A 112 5.45 20.09 -6.17
C GLU A 112 3.93 20.08 -6.00
N LYS A 113 3.30 18.92 -6.12
CA LYS A 113 1.86 18.77 -5.86
C LYS A 113 1.50 19.12 -4.43
N LEU A 114 2.33 18.71 -3.45
CA LEU A 114 2.13 19.06 -2.04
C LEU A 114 2.22 20.57 -1.83
N VAL A 115 3.28 21.21 -2.34
CA VAL A 115 3.51 22.65 -2.23
C VAL A 115 2.34 23.46 -2.80
N GLU A 116 1.84 23.05 -3.98
CA GLU A 116 0.65 23.64 -4.60
C GLU A 116 -0.60 23.45 -3.72
N THR A 117 -0.88 22.20 -3.32
CA THR A 117 -2.11 21.84 -2.62
C THR A 117 -2.21 22.52 -1.24
N MET A 118 -1.08 22.67 -0.55
CA MET A 118 -1.07 23.30 0.78
C MET A 118 -1.03 24.84 0.73
N GLY A 119 -0.72 25.45 -0.42
CA GLY A 119 -0.50 26.89 -0.52
C GLY A 119 0.69 27.33 0.33
N TYR A 120 1.86 26.72 0.09
CA TYR A 120 3.03 26.84 0.95
C TYR A 120 3.46 28.29 1.20
N ASP A 121 3.52 29.12 0.17
CA ASP A 121 3.98 30.48 0.27
C ASP A 121 3.05 31.35 1.16
N GLU A 122 1.73 31.14 1.03
CA GLU A 122 0.72 31.80 1.85
C GLU A 122 0.83 31.38 3.32
N LEU A 123 1.05 30.10 3.59
CA LEU A 123 1.26 29.60 4.95
C LEU A 123 2.55 30.16 5.58
N ARG A 124 3.62 30.31 4.78
CA ARG A 124 4.88 30.92 5.25
C ARG A 124 4.67 32.42 5.57
N ALA A 125 3.96 33.14 4.73
CA ALA A 125 3.64 34.56 4.97
C ALA A 125 2.75 34.71 6.20
N GLU A 126 1.76 33.84 6.39
CA GLU A 126 0.91 33.82 7.59
C GLU A 126 1.72 33.52 8.84
N GLN A 127 2.59 32.52 8.81
CA GLN A 127 3.46 32.13 9.92
C GLN A 127 4.29 33.33 10.44
N GLN A 128 4.89 34.10 9.52
CA GLN A 128 5.67 35.27 9.88
C GLN A 128 4.80 36.34 10.52
N ARG A 129 3.64 36.65 9.93
CA ARG A 129 2.71 37.67 10.46
C ARG A 129 2.17 37.31 11.85
N LEU A 130 1.86 36.03 12.09
CA LEU A 130 1.34 35.56 13.36
C LEU A 130 2.41 35.55 14.46
N ARG A 131 3.66 35.30 14.10
CA ARG A 131 4.80 35.37 15.03
C ARG A 131 4.95 36.75 15.64
N ASP A 132 4.73 37.81 14.85
CA ASP A 132 4.77 39.20 15.33
C ASP A 132 3.62 39.52 16.34
N GLN A 133 2.59 38.66 16.35
CA GLN A 133 1.47 38.74 17.31
C GLN A 133 1.61 37.77 18.50
N GLY A 134 2.74 37.06 18.60
CA GLY A 134 2.98 36.09 19.67
C GLY A 134 2.32 34.73 19.45
N ILE A 135 1.84 34.44 18.22
CA ILE A 135 1.26 33.16 17.84
C ILE A 135 2.32 32.38 17.07
N TYR A 136 2.65 31.17 17.55
CA TYR A 136 3.73 30.37 17.01
C TYR A 136 3.18 29.18 16.22
N ARG A 137 3.38 29.22 14.90
CA ARG A 137 3.01 28.14 13.99
C ARG A 137 4.23 27.53 13.35
N GLY A 138 4.18 26.21 13.14
CA GLY A 138 5.21 25.44 12.46
C GLY A 138 4.65 24.73 11.22
N ILE A 139 5.52 24.53 10.23
CA ILE A 139 5.25 23.73 9.06
C ILE A 139 6.37 22.70 8.96
N GLY A 140 6.05 21.42 9.12
CA GLY A 140 6.98 20.32 8.92
C GLY A 140 6.67 19.63 7.59
N LEU A 141 7.72 19.24 6.86
CA LEU A 141 7.60 18.50 5.59
C LEU A 141 8.42 17.22 5.64
N VAL A 142 7.93 16.19 4.97
CA VAL A 142 8.65 14.94 4.78
C VAL A 142 8.51 14.46 3.34
N SER A 143 9.61 13.92 2.78
CA SER A 143 9.59 13.18 1.51
C SER A 143 9.78 11.71 1.85
N MET A 144 8.72 10.91 1.67
CA MET A 144 8.73 9.53 2.12
C MET A 144 8.98 8.54 1.00
N VAL A 145 9.52 7.38 1.37
CA VAL A 145 9.59 6.18 0.56
C VAL A 145 9.16 4.97 1.39
N GLU A 146 8.30 4.15 0.83
CA GLU A 146 7.78 2.95 1.48
C GLU A 146 8.18 1.70 0.71
N VAL A 147 8.62 0.67 1.43
CA VAL A 147 8.85 -0.68 0.90
C VAL A 147 7.50 -1.39 0.79
N THR A 148 7.15 -1.78 -0.43
CA THR A 148 5.90 -2.51 -0.72
C THR A 148 6.19 -3.76 -1.56
N ASN A 149 5.21 -4.64 -1.71
CA ASN A 149 5.25 -5.79 -2.61
C ASN A 149 6.59 -6.57 -2.56
N PRO A 150 6.98 -7.12 -1.40
CA PRO A 150 8.27 -7.79 -1.26
C PRO A 150 8.36 -9.03 -2.16
N SER A 151 9.51 -9.19 -2.80
CA SER A 151 9.84 -10.36 -3.62
C SER A 151 10.38 -11.51 -2.78
N PRO A 152 10.55 -12.72 -3.36
CA PRO A 152 11.25 -13.83 -2.71
C PRO A 152 12.68 -13.51 -2.24
N MET A 153 13.31 -12.49 -2.81
CA MET A 153 14.65 -12.04 -2.38
C MET A 153 14.65 -11.47 -0.94
N PHE A 154 13.50 -11.04 -0.46
CA PHE A 154 13.31 -10.59 0.93
C PHE A 154 13.09 -11.76 1.91
N TYR A 155 12.70 -12.93 1.41
CA TYR A 155 12.44 -14.10 2.24
C TYR A 155 13.68 -14.49 3.05
N GLY A 156 13.46 -14.68 4.35
CA GLY A 156 14.55 -15.00 5.29
C GLY A 156 15.38 -13.78 5.74
N ALA A 157 15.31 -12.64 5.10
CA ALA A 157 15.93 -11.41 5.58
C ALA A 157 15.32 -11.02 6.93
N GLY A 158 16.18 -10.74 7.91
CA GLY A 158 15.72 -10.49 9.27
C GLY A 158 15.02 -11.68 9.95
N GLY A 159 15.13 -12.91 9.41
CA GLY A 159 14.53 -14.12 9.95
C GLY A 159 13.06 -14.35 9.59
N ALA A 160 12.50 -13.59 8.67
CA ALA A 160 11.10 -13.77 8.25
C ALA A 160 10.92 -15.04 7.39
N ALA A 161 10.04 -15.94 7.82
CA ALA A 161 9.66 -17.15 7.10
C ALA A 161 8.23 -17.02 6.57
N ILE A 162 7.99 -16.02 5.69
CA ILE A 162 6.67 -15.69 5.14
C ILE A 162 6.72 -15.88 3.63
N ALA A 163 5.66 -16.50 3.05
CA ALA A 163 5.53 -16.61 1.60
C ALA A 163 5.49 -15.22 0.95
N SER A 164 6.28 -15.03 -0.09
CA SER A 164 6.34 -13.77 -0.87
C SER A 164 5.53 -13.80 -2.15
N GLN A 165 4.67 -14.81 -2.29
CA GLN A 165 3.64 -14.89 -3.33
C GLN A 165 2.26 -14.83 -2.71
N ASP A 166 1.26 -14.45 -3.49
CA ASP A 166 -0.16 -14.61 -3.17
C ASP A 166 -0.90 -15.27 -4.31
N GLY A 167 -2.00 -15.92 -3.95
CA GLY A 167 -2.85 -16.63 -4.87
C GLY A 167 -4.28 -16.12 -4.88
N ALA A 168 -4.92 -16.24 -6.03
CA ALA A 168 -6.34 -15.99 -6.19
C ALA A 168 -6.99 -17.08 -7.04
N THR A 169 -8.20 -17.46 -6.67
CA THR A 169 -9.07 -18.36 -7.45
C THR A 169 -10.32 -17.62 -7.86
N VAL A 170 -10.71 -17.76 -9.10
CA VAL A 170 -11.97 -17.22 -9.63
C VAL A 170 -12.76 -18.38 -10.24
N ARG A 171 -14.05 -18.48 -9.92
CA ARG A 171 -14.96 -19.51 -10.41
C ARG A 171 -16.27 -18.88 -10.88
N LEU A 172 -16.74 -19.26 -12.05
CA LEU A 172 -18.08 -18.93 -12.53
C LEU A 172 -19.06 -20.04 -12.09
N ASP A 173 -20.19 -19.67 -11.48
CA ASP A 173 -21.22 -20.62 -11.12
C ASP A 173 -22.31 -20.76 -12.20
N ALA A 174 -23.24 -21.69 -11.99
CA ALA A 174 -24.35 -21.94 -12.92
C ALA A 174 -25.34 -20.76 -13.06
N GLY A 175 -25.31 -19.82 -12.15
CA GLY A 175 -26.12 -18.59 -12.17
C GLY A 175 -25.46 -17.42 -12.88
N GLY A 176 -24.20 -17.56 -13.30
CA GLY A 176 -23.41 -16.48 -13.89
C GLY A 176 -22.78 -15.55 -12.87
N ALA A 177 -22.72 -15.94 -11.59
CA ALA A 177 -22.01 -15.20 -10.55
C ALA A 177 -20.54 -15.66 -10.45
N LEU A 178 -19.67 -14.74 -10.09
CA LEU A 178 -18.26 -15.01 -9.82
C LEU A 178 -18.06 -15.27 -8.33
N HIS A 179 -17.47 -16.39 -8.01
CA HIS A 179 -16.96 -16.71 -6.68
C HIS A 179 -15.45 -16.58 -6.69
N ILE A 180 -14.91 -15.68 -5.88
CA ILE A 180 -13.48 -15.46 -5.81
C ILE A 180 -12.96 -15.74 -4.42
N SER A 181 -11.74 -16.26 -4.34
CA SER A 181 -11.03 -16.42 -3.08
C SER A 181 -9.59 -15.93 -3.22
N SER A 182 -9.04 -15.34 -2.17
CA SER A 182 -7.70 -14.78 -2.16
C SER A 182 -6.96 -15.13 -0.86
N SER A 183 -5.66 -15.34 -0.97
CA SER A 183 -4.77 -15.47 0.19
C SER A 183 -4.55 -14.16 0.94
N ILE A 184 -4.83 -13.00 0.32
CA ILE A 184 -4.84 -11.71 1.00
C ILE A 184 -6.07 -11.61 1.89
N THR A 185 -5.88 -11.21 3.14
CA THR A 185 -6.95 -11.13 4.14
C THR A 185 -7.51 -9.72 4.29
N GLU A 186 -8.81 -9.62 4.55
CA GLU A 186 -9.45 -8.37 4.94
C GLU A 186 -9.07 -8.02 6.39
N GLN A 187 -8.64 -6.77 6.61
CA GLN A 187 -8.28 -6.21 7.91
C GLN A 187 -8.93 -4.83 8.13
N GLY A 188 -9.95 -4.50 7.35
CA GLY A 188 -10.60 -3.19 7.32
C GLY A 188 -10.11 -2.25 6.22
N GLN A 189 -9.08 -2.65 5.46
CA GLN A 189 -8.47 -1.83 4.39
C GLN A 189 -9.18 -1.95 3.04
N GLY A 190 -10.25 -2.74 2.93
CA GLY A 190 -11.06 -2.87 1.71
C GLY A 190 -10.55 -3.89 0.69
N THR A 191 -9.79 -4.90 1.09
CA THR A 191 -9.31 -5.97 0.20
C THR A 191 -10.46 -6.64 -0.56
N ASN A 192 -11.55 -6.98 0.12
CA ASN A 192 -12.68 -7.65 -0.51
C ASN A 192 -13.28 -6.79 -1.64
N ALA A 193 -13.40 -5.49 -1.44
CA ALA A 193 -13.89 -4.56 -2.46
C ALA A 193 -12.94 -4.49 -3.67
N ILE A 194 -11.64 -4.37 -3.44
CA ILE A 194 -10.63 -4.31 -4.51
C ILE A 194 -10.66 -5.60 -5.33
N MET A 195 -10.67 -6.76 -4.68
CA MET A 195 -10.70 -8.05 -5.38
C MET A 195 -11.96 -8.21 -6.22
N ALA A 196 -13.11 -7.78 -5.68
CA ALA A 196 -14.38 -7.78 -6.42
C ALA A 196 -14.34 -6.82 -7.62
N GLN A 197 -13.80 -5.61 -7.46
CA GLN A 197 -13.67 -4.63 -8.53
C GLN A 197 -12.78 -5.13 -9.68
N ILE A 198 -11.64 -5.75 -9.35
CA ILE A 198 -10.75 -6.31 -10.37
C ILE A 198 -11.46 -7.41 -11.16
N ALA A 199 -12.09 -8.37 -10.48
CA ALA A 199 -12.78 -9.48 -11.14
C ALA A 199 -13.99 -8.98 -11.95
N ALA A 200 -14.81 -8.09 -11.40
CA ALA A 200 -15.95 -7.49 -12.07
C ALA A 200 -15.52 -6.72 -13.34
N GLY A 201 -14.43 -5.93 -13.24
CA GLY A 201 -13.89 -5.17 -14.37
C GLY A 201 -13.40 -6.04 -15.50
N VAL A 202 -12.71 -7.16 -15.22
CA VAL A 202 -12.25 -8.11 -16.24
C VAL A 202 -13.42 -8.81 -16.93
N PHE A 203 -14.45 -9.18 -16.19
CA PHE A 203 -15.61 -9.89 -16.72
C PHE A 203 -16.71 -8.96 -17.27
N GLY A 204 -16.63 -7.64 -17.03
CA GLY A 204 -17.69 -6.72 -17.43
C GLY A 204 -19.03 -7.05 -16.75
N VAL A 205 -19.03 -7.44 -15.49
CA VAL A 205 -20.24 -7.77 -14.71
C VAL A 205 -20.44 -6.79 -13.57
N ASP A 206 -21.67 -6.67 -13.09
CA ASP A 206 -21.94 -5.87 -11.88
C ASP A 206 -21.23 -6.48 -10.67
N ILE A 207 -20.66 -5.62 -9.82
CA ILE A 207 -19.92 -6.03 -8.62
C ILE A 207 -20.80 -6.87 -7.66
N GLU A 208 -22.09 -6.67 -7.66
CA GLU A 208 -23.06 -7.44 -6.87
C GLU A 208 -23.12 -8.93 -7.27
N ARG A 209 -22.65 -9.27 -8.46
CA ARG A 209 -22.48 -10.65 -8.92
C ARG A 209 -21.20 -11.31 -8.46
N VAL A 210 -20.33 -10.61 -7.73
CA VAL A 210 -19.07 -11.13 -7.25
C VAL A 210 -19.16 -11.45 -5.75
N ARG A 211 -18.79 -12.67 -5.37
CA ARG A 211 -18.70 -13.12 -3.98
C ARG A 211 -17.26 -13.36 -3.62
N VAL A 212 -16.78 -12.70 -2.56
CA VAL A 212 -15.38 -12.75 -2.11
C VAL A 212 -15.27 -13.56 -0.84
N THR A 213 -14.29 -14.46 -0.81
CA THR A 213 -13.90 -15.22 0.38
C THR A 213 -12.41 -14.98 0.67
N THR A 214 -12.10 -14.56 1.90
CA THR A 214 -10.73 -14.39 2.40
C THR A 214 -10.63 -14.93 3.81
N GLY A 215 -9.42 -15.21 4.31
CA GLY A 215 -9.18 -15.55 5.71
C GLY A 215 -9.46 -17.01 6.10
N ASP A 216 -9.99 -17.82 5.21
CA ASP A 216 -10.21 -19.25 5.46
C ASP A 216 -9.10 -20.08 4.80
N THR A 217 -8.15 -20.54 5.60
CA THR A 217 -6.98 -21.31 5.16
C THR A 217 -7.33 -22.68 4.56
N ALA A 218 -8.56 -23.16 4.71
CA ALA A 218 -9.03 -24.40 4.11
C ALA A 218 -9.47 -24.22 2.65
N THR A 219 -9.84 -23.00 2.26
CA THR A 219 -10.48 -22.73 0.97
C THR A 219 -9.74 -21.75 0.08
N VAL A 220 -8.89 -20.88 0.66
CA VAL A 220 -8.11 -19.91 -0.11
C VAL A 220 -6.81 -20.53 -0.62
N PRO A 221 -6.27 -20.07 -1.76
CA PRO A 221 -4.94 -20.47 -2.20
C PRO A 221 -3.87 -20.15 -1.16
N TYR A 222 -2.80 -20.96 -1.10
CA TYR A 222 -1.70 -20.67 -0.18
C TYR A 222 -0.95 -19.39 -0.59
N GLY A 223 -0.70 -18.52 0.37
CA GLY A 223 0.00 -17.25 0.16
C GLY A 223 0.53 -16.64 1.45
N GLY A 224 1.12 -15.48 1.35
CA GLY A 224 1.73 -14.77 2.48
C GLY A 224 0.77 -13.96 3.32
N GLY A 225 -0.43 -13.70 2.84
CA GLY A 225 -1.42 -12.87 3.54
C GLY A 225 -1.12 -11.37 3.47
N THR A 226 -1.82 -10.58 4.30
CA THR A 226 -1.76 -9.13 4.29
C THR A 226 -0.65 -8.61 5.19
N TRP A 227 0.45 -8.16 4.61
CA TRP A 227 1.58 -7.50 5.26
C TRP A 227 2.42 -6.74 4.21
N ALA A 228 3.29 -5.81 4.64
CA ALA A 228 4.21 -5.05 3.78
C ALA A 228 3.51 -4.44 2.54
N SER A 229 2.32 -3.88 2.75
CA SER A 229 1.53 -3.14 1.75
C SER A 229 1.40 -3.87 0.40
N ARG A 230 1.18 -5.20 0.43
CA ARG A 230 1.20 -6.07 -0.76
C ARG A 230 -0.19 -6.45 -1.29
N GLY A 231 -1.26 -6.06 -0.60
CA GLY A 231 -2.61 -6.51 -0.92
C GLY A 231 -3.03 -6.22 -2.36
N ALA A 232 -2.96 -4.96 -2.76
CA ALA A 232 -3.28 -4.54 -4.13
C ALA A 232 -2.23 -5.01 -5.14
N GLY A 233 -0.93 -4.82 -4.84
CA GLY A 233 0.13 -5.07 -5.82
C GLY A 233 0.38 -6.55 -6.10
N ILE A 234 0.43 -7.41 -5.09
CA ILE A 234 0.66 -8.85 -5.28
C ILE A 234 -0.66 -9.60 -5.39
N GLY A 235 -1.55 -9.42 -4.42
CA GLY A 235 -2.84 -10.12 -4.41
C GLY A 235 -3.76 -9.66 -5.55
N GLY A 236 -3.81 -8.35 -5.81
CA GLY A 236 -4.59 -7.79 -6.93
C GLY A 236 -4.09 -8.26 -8.29
N GLU A 237 -2.77 -8.35 -8.50
CA GLU A 237 -2.20 -8.91 -9.74
C GLU A 237 -2.53 -10.40 -9.89
N ALA A 238 -2.46 -11.19 -8.80
CA ALA A 238 -2.87 -12.59 -8.83
C ALA A 238 -4.36 -12.73 -9.21
N MET A 239 -5.22 -11.86 -8.66
CA MET A 239 -6.65 -11.80 -9.00
C MET A 239 -6.87 -11.44 -10.46
N LEU A 240 -6.16 -10.42 -10.96
CA LEU A 240 -6.24 -10.01 -12.37
C LEU A 240 -5.89 -11.15 -13.31
N GLN A 241 -4.79 -11.85 -13.03
CA GLN A 241 -4.35 -13.01 -13.85
C GLN A 241 -5.33 -14.17 -13.76
N ALA A 242 -5.89 -14.46 -12.59
CA ALA A 242 -6.90 -15.51 -12.41
C ALA A 242 -8.20 -15.17 -13.16
N ALA A 243 -8.63 -13.91 -13.08
CA ALA A 243 -9.84 -13.44 -13.78
C ALA A 243 -9.67 -13.52 -15.29
N TYR A 244 -8.54 -13.07 -15.86
CA TYR A 244 -8.27 -13.22 -17.29
C TYR A 244 -8.19 -14.68 -17.73
N ALA A 245 -7.57 -15.55 -16.93
CA ALA A 245 -7.50 -16.96 -17.24
C ALA A 245 -8.88 -17.61 -17.29
N LEU A 246 -9.75 -17.31 -16.32
CA LEU A 246 -11.13 -17.80 -16.35
C LEU A 246 -11.93 -17.19 -17.50
N LYS A 247 -11.79 -15.87 -17.75
CA LYS A 247 -12.46 -15.23 -18.90
C LYS A 247 -12.12 -15.94 -20.21
N GLN A 248 -10.86 -16.27 -20.44
CA GLN A 248 -10.45 -16.99 -21.63
C GLN A 248 -11.09 -18.38 -21.70
N GLN A 249 -11.11 -19.15 -20.60
CA GLN A 249 -11.78 -20.46 -20.54
C GLN A 249 -13.28 -20.34 -20.86
N VAL A 250 -13.95 -19.32 -20.34
CA VAL A 250 -15.37 -19.06 -20.63
C VAL A 250 -15.58 -18.76 -22.11
N LEU A 251 -14.72 -17.94 -22.72
CA LEU A 251 -14.81 -17.58 -24.13
C LEU A 251 -14.50 -18.79 -25.04
N ASP A 252 -13.56 -19.66 -24.66
CA ASP A 252 -13.26 -20.88 -25.39
C ASP A 252 -14.47 -21.85 -25.41
N VAL A 253 -15.13 -22.02 -24.25
CA VAL A 253 -16.36 -22.82 -24.14
C VAL A 253 -17.49 -22.19 -24.96
N ALA A 254 -17.67 -20.88 -24.85
CA ALA A 254 -18.68 -20.13 -25.59
C ALA A 254 -18.47 -20.26 -27.12
N ALA A 255 -17.22 -20.20 -27.57
CA ALA A 255 -16.89 -20.35 -28.99
C ALA A 255 -17.36 -21.70 -29.55
N VAL A 256 -17.19 -22.80 -28.80
CA VAL A 256 -17.69 -24.13 -29.19
C VAL A 256 -19.22 -24.14 -29.23
N ILE A 257 -19.89 -23.65 -28.18
CA ILE A 257 -21.37 -23.66 -28.11
C ILE A 257 -21.99 -22.81 -29.23
N LEU A 258 -21.41 -21.62 -29.49
CA LEU A 258 -21.93 -20.63 -30.44
C LEU A 258 -21.43 -20.88 -31.89
N GLN A 259 -20.57 -21.89 -32.11
CA GLN A 259 -19.91 -22.16 -33.38
C GLN A 259 -19.19 -20.93 -33.94
N SER A 260 -18.41 -20.25 -33.07
CA SER A 260 -17.66 -19.02 -33.32
C SER A 260 -16.19 -19.20 -32.98
N GLU A 261 -15.39 -18.19 -33.17
CA GLU A 261 -14.00 -18.09 -32.68
C GLU A 261 -13.94 -17.32 -31.39
N ALA A 262 -13.21 -17.78 -30.38
CA ALA A 262 -13.09 -17.09 -29.09
C ALA A 262 -12.60 -15.61 -29.23
N ALA A 263 -11.70 -15.37 -30.21
CA ALA A 263 -11.19 -14.02 -30.50
C ALA A 263 -12.24 -13.02 -31.03
N LYS A 264 -13.42 -13.53 -31.48
CA LYS A 264 -14.54 -12.71 -31.91
C LYS A 264 -15.57 -12.45 -30.82
N LEU A 265 -15.36 -13.01 -29.62
CA LEU A 265 -16.26 -12.93 -28.51
C LEU A 265 -15.64 -12.12 -27.36
N ASP A 266 -16.47 -11.44 -26.60
CA ASP A 266 -16.12 -10.81 -25.33
C ASP A 266 -17.26 -10.95 -24.33
N ILE A 267 -17.04 -10.53 -23.09
CA ILE A 267 -18.06 -10.51 -22.03
C ILE A 267 -18.33 -9.05 -21.67
N GLN A 268 -19.61 -8.64 -21.78
CA GLN A 268 -20.06 -7.30 -21.44
C GLN A 268 -21.40 -7.38 -20.69
N ALA A 269 -21.53 -6.69 -19.58
CA ALA A 269 -22.73 -6.67 -18.74
C ALA A 269 -23.29 -8.05 -18.36
N GLY A 270 -22.43 -9.07 -18.26
CA GLY A 270 -22.83 -10.46 -17.98
C GLY A 270 -23.32 -11.24 -19.20
N GLU A 271 -23.16 -10.70 -20.39
CA GLU A 271 -23.50 -11.32 -21.67
C GLU A 271 -22.25 -11.61 -22.50
N ILE A 272 -22.22 -12.72 -23.19
CA ILE A 272 -21.23 -13.02 -24.21
C ILE A 272 -21.67 -12.34 -25.51
N VAL A 273 -20.84 -11.42 -25.97
CA VAL A 273 -21.14 -10.56 -27.14
C VAL A 273 -20.23 -10.91 -28.31
N ASP A 274 -20.73 -10.75 -29.52
CA ASP A 274 -19.96 -10.82 -30.75
C ASP A 274 -19.35 -9.45 -31.04
N LEU A 275 -18.02 -9.36 -31.07
CA LEU A 275 -17.27 -8.11 -31.26
C LEU A 275 -17.45 -7.51 -32.67
N GLY A 276 -17.82 -8.30 -33.67
CA GLY A 276 -18.03 -7.82 -35.04
C GLY A 276 -19.39 -7.17 -35.23
N THR A 277 -20.40 -7.62 -34.49
CA THR A 277 -21.79 -7.12 -34.61
C THR A 277 -22.28 -6.37 -33.40
N ASP A 278 -21.53 -6.36 -32.31
CA ASP A 278 -21.88 -5.79 -31.01
C ASP A 278 -23.23 -6.31 -30.49
N THR A 279 -23.52 -7.59 -30.75
CA THR A 279 -24.77 -8.24 -30.34
C THR A 279 -24.53 -9.28 -29.25
N SER A 280 -25.42 -9.31 -28.25
CA SER A 280 -25.47 -10.41 -27.28
C SER A 280 -25.80 -11.72 -27.97
N ARG A 281 -25.02 -12.76 -27.65
CA ARG A 281 -25.18 -14.13 -28.18
C ARG A 281 -25.67 -15.10 -27.12
N MET A 282 -25.29 -14.87 -25.84
CA MET A 282 -25.62 -15.79 -24.75
C MET A 282 -25.35 -15.13 -23.40
N ALA A 283 -26.21 -15.32 -22.41
CA ALA A 283 -25.93 -14.91 -21.04
C ALA A 283 -24.88 -15.83 -20.38
N LEU A 284 -24.05 -15.28 -19.50
CA LEU A 284 -23.11 -16.08 -18.68
C LEU A 284 -23.81 -17.15 -17.85
N SER A 285 -25.05 -16.88 -17.38
CA SER A 285 -25.89 -17.86 -16.66
C SER A 285 -26.31 -19.03 -17.55
N ASP A 286 -26.55 -18.78 -18.83
CA ASP A 286 -26.94 -19.86 -19.75
C ASP A 286 -25.73 -20.75 -20.08
N LEU A 287 -24.57 -20.16 -20.31
CA LEU A 287 -23.31 -20.91 -20.45
C LEU A 287 -23.05 -21.77 -19.20
N GLY A 288 -23.15 -21.16 -18.00
CA GLY A 288 -22.96 -21.88 -16.74
C GLY A 288 -23.93 -23.06 -16.60
N ARG A 289 -25.22 -22.89 -16.92
CA ARG A 289 -26.21 -23.98 -16.90
C ARG A 289 -25.90 -25.09 -17.89
N ILE A 290 -25.47 -24.77 -19.10
CA ILE A 290 -25.06 -25.76 -20.07
C ILE A 290 -23.90 -26.56 -19.52
N VAL A 291 -22.86 -25.92 -19.06
CA VAL A 291 -21.66 -26.59 -18.56
C VAL A 291 -21.95 -27.48 -17.34
N TYR A 292 -22.70 -26.99 -16.36
CA TYR A 292 -22.91 -27.74 -15.12
C TYR A 292 -24.06 -28.74 -15.16
N TYR A 293 -25.09 -28.51 -15.96
CA TYR A 293 -26.31 -29.34 -15.92
C TYR A 293 -26.65 -30.05 -17.25
N ARG A 294 -26.08 -29.57 -18.35
CA ARG A 294 -26.38 -30.08 -19.69
C ARG A 294 -25.13 -30.50 -20.46
N GLY A 295 -24.15 -31.06 -19.73
CA GLY A 295 -22.87 -31.48 -20.33
C GLY A 295 -23.01 -32.49 -21.47
N ASN A 296 -24.13 -33.20 -21.60
CA ASN A 296 -24.47 -34.09 -22.75
C ASN A 296 -24.69 -33.30 -24.06
N GLU A 297 -24.89 -31.99 -24.01
CA GLU A 297 -25.01 -31.12 -25.19
C GLU A 297 -23.64 -30.59 -25.67
N LEU A 298 -22.58 -30.83 -24.92
CA LEU A 298 -21.23 -30.43 -25.26
C LEU A 298 -20.50 -31.56 -26.00
N PRO A 299 -19.56 -31.23 -26.90
CA PRO A 299 -18.68 -32.24 -27.52
C PRO A 299 -17.96 -33.07 -26.44
N SER A 300 -17.83 -34.36 -26.68
CA SER A 300 -17.28 -35.32 -25.69
C SER A 300 -15.80 -35.10 -25.35
N ASP A 301 -15.08 -34.41 -26.21
CA ASP A 301 -13.68 -34.01 -26.04
C ASP A 301 -13.50 -32.68 -25.33
N LEU A 302 -14.56 -31.87 -25.21
CA LEU A 302 -14.54 -30.61 -24.46
C LEU A 302 -14.59 -30.90 -22.95
N LYS A 303 -13.58 -30.42 -22.23
CA LYS A 303 -13.52 -30.46 -20.74
C LYS A 303 -13.64 -29.06 -20.21
N PRO A 304 -14.86 -28.54 -20.04
CA PRO A 304 -15.05 -27.17 -19.59
C PRO A 304 -14.73 -27.04 -18.09
N GLU A 305 -13.75 -26.24 -17.78
CA GLU A 305 -13.41 -25.88 -16.42
C GLU A 305 -13.73 -24.39 -16.20
N LEU A 306 -14.74 -24.12 -15.37
CA LEU A 306 -15.15 -22.74 -15.07
C LEU A 306 -14.50 -22.26 -13.75
N VAL A 307 -13.22 -22.57 -13.57
CA VAL A 307 -12.42 -22.17 -12.42
C VAL A 307 -10.96 -21.96 -12.84
N ALA A 308 -10.35 -20.91 -12.35
CA ALA A 308 -8.93 -20.65 -12.57
C ALA A 308 -8.26 -20.18 -11.27
N THR A 309 -7.07 -20.70 -11.00
CA THR A 309 -6.22 -20.26 -9.90
C THR A 309 -4.91 -19.73 -10.47
N ARG A 310 -4.45 -18.57 -9.98
CA ARG A 310 -3.14 -18.00 -10.33
C ARG A 310 -2.44 -17.51 -9.07
N HIS A 311 -1.11 -17.57 -9.13
CA HIS A 311 -0.23 -17.00 -8.10
C HIS A 311 0.67 -15.97 -8.75
N TYR A 312 0.94 -14.89 -8.01
CA TYR A 312 1.84 -13.85 -8.45
C TYR A 312 2.93 -13.59 -7.40
N ARG A 313 4.11 -13.22 -7.87
CA ARG A 313 5.24 -12.75 -7.07
C ARG A 313 6.08 -11.76 -7.89
N VAL A 314 6.65 -10.79 -7.23
CA VAL A 314 7.66 -9.91 -7.83
C VAL A 314 8.97 -10.67 -8.01
N THR A 315 9.65 -10.56 -9.14
CA THR A 315 10.85 -11.37 -9.46
C THR A 315 12.14 -10.54 -9.56
N ASP A 316 12.10 -9.33 -10.11
CA ASP A 316 13.29 -8.63 -10.59
C ASP A 316 13.94 -7.73 -9.55
N PHE A 317 13.18 -7.26 -8.57
CA PHE A 317 13.65 -6.40 -7.50
C PHE A 317 13.31 -6.99 -6.13
N PRO A 318 14.07 -6.68 -5.06
CA PRO A 318 13.69 -7.13 -3.72
C PRO A 318 12.36 -6.55 -3.26
N PHE A 319 12.01 -5.35 -3.74
CA PHE A 319 10.80 -4.62 -3.40
C PHE A 319 10.28 -3.80 -4.58
N VAL A 320 8.99 -3.46 -4.51
CA VAL A 320 8.42 -2.31 -5.20
C VAL A 320 8.32 -1.18 -4.17
N PHE A 321 8.49 0.06 -4.61
CA PHE A 321 8.47 1.21 -3.70
C PHE A 321 7.30 2.13 -4.01
N THR A 322 6.64 2.60 -2.96
CA THR A 322 5.72 3.73 -2.96
C THR A 322 6.46 4.96 -2.46
N ASN A 323 6.10 6.13 -2.92
CA ASN A 323 6.65 7.38 -2.42
C ASN A 323 5.56 8.43 -2.24
N GLY A 324 5.89 9.48 -1.51
CA GLY A 324 5.00 10.60 -1.29
C GLY A 324 5.72 11.79 -0.68
N ALA A 325 4.96 12.86 -0.50
CA ALA A 325 5.35 14.01 0.28
C ALA A 325 4.21 14.40 1.20
N MET A 326 4.53 14.72 2.45
CA MET A 326 3.53 15.07 3.46
C MET A 326 3.92 16.33 4.18
N ALA A 327 2.92 17.06 4.70
CA ALA A 327 3.14 18.26 5.48
C ALA A 327 2.15 18.37 6.65
N ALA A 328 2.67 18.79 7.80
CA ALA A 328 1.89 19.12 8.98
C ALA A 328 1.98 20.63 9.24
N HIS A 329 0.84 21.28 9.50
CA HIS A 329 0.75 22.64 9.98
C HIS A 329 0.31 22.62 11.42
N VAL A 330 1.13 23.15 12.32
CA VAL A 330 0.91 23.07 13.76
C VAL A 330 0.92 24.46 14.40
N GLU A 331 0.25 24.60 15.54
CA GLU A 331 0.35 25.75 16.44
C GLU A 331 0.86 25.27 17.79
N VAL A 332 1.81 25.99 18.33
CA VAL A 332 2.47 25.65 19.60
C VAL A 332 2.20 26.74 20.63
N ASP A 333 1.63 26.35 21.75
CA ASP A 333 1.58 27.20 22.95
C ASP A 333 2.93 27.12 23.64
N ILE A 334 3.70 28.20 23.58
CA ILE A 334 5.06 28.25 24.14
C ILE A 334 5.08 28.29 25.68
N GLU A 335 3.99 28.62 26.33
CA GLU A 335 3.91 28.63 27.79
C GLU A 335 3.68 27.22 28.36
N THR A 336 2.90 26.41 27.68
CA THR A 336 2.53 25.05 28.10
C THR A 336 3.28 23.95 27.36
N GLY A 337 3.79 24.25 26.18
CA GLY A 337 4.37 23.27 25.26
C GLY A 337 3.34 22.41 24.46
N PHE A 338 2.03 22.70 24.62
CA PHE A 338 1.01 22.00 23.87
C PHE A 338 1.11 22.29 22.37
N VAL A 339 1.03 21.22 21.59
CA VAL A 339 1.03 21.26 20.13
C VAL A 339 -0.37 20.89 19.61
N LYS A 340 -0.93 21.77 18.77
CA LYS A 340 -2.17 21.51 18.04
C LYS A 340 -1.86 21.34 16.56
N VAL A 341 -2.23 20.21 15.99
CA VAL A 341 -2.19 20.01 14.53
C VAL A 341 -3.40 20.72 13.93
N LEU A 342 -3.14 21.75 13.12
CA LEU A 342 -4.19 22.56 12.50
C LEU A 342 -4.68 21.92 11.21
N LYS A 343 -3.77 21.39 10.42
CA LYS A 343 -4.06 20.73 9.14
C LYS A 343 -2.94 19.79 8.73
N PHE A 344 -3.27 18.79 7.95
CA PHE A 344 -2.30 17.85 7.38
C PHE A 344 -2.58 17.65 5.88
N TRP A 345 -1.53 17.50 5.09
CA TRP A 345 -1.60 17.20 3.66
C TRP A 345 -0.71 16.00 3.37
N ALA A 346 -1.21 15.10 2.55
CA ALA A 346 -0.48 13.95 2.05
C ALA A 346 -0.66 13.84 0.53
N VAL A 347 0.43 13.76 -0.19
CA VAL A 347 0.45 13.43 -1.61
C VAL A 347 1.19 12.12 -1.76
N GLU A 348 0.53 11.07 -2.22
CA GLU A 348 1.09 9.73 -2.32
C GLU A 348 1.05 9.20 -3.74
N ASP A 349 2.08 8.45 -4.13
CA ASP A 349 2.16 7.72 -5.39
C ASP A 349 2.21 6.22 -5.12
N CYS A 350 1.05 5.61 -5.02
CA CYS A 350 0.89 4.16 -4.85
C CYS A 350 0.75 3.40 -6.18
N GLY A 351 1.24 3.97 -7.28
CA GLY A 351 1.09 3.43 -8.61
C GLY A 351 -0.34 3.60 -9.12
N ARG A 352 -0.91 2.57 -9.74
CA ARG A 352 -2.30 2.64 -10.20
C ARG A 352 -3.27 2.61 -9.03
N VAL A 353 -4.11 3.62 -8.92
CA VAL A 353 -5.20 3.69 -7.95
C VAL A 353 -6.38 2.85 -8.45
N ILE A 354 -6.72 1.78 -7.72
CA ILE A 354 -7.84 0.89 -8.08
C ILE A 354 -9.16 1.46 -7.55
N ASN A 355 -9.15 1.92 -6.30
CA ASN A 355 -10.30 2.53 -5.64
C ASN A 355 -9.84 3.78 -4.89
N PRO A 356 -10.11 4.98 -5.41
CA PRO A 356 -9.64 6.23 -4.80
C PRO A 356 -10.09 6.40 -3.35
N GLN A 357 -11.34 6.12 -3.04
CA GLN A 357 -11.87 6.27 -1.68
C GLN A 357 -11.12 5.39 -0.67
N LEU A 358 -10.84 4.13 -1.04
CA LEU A 358 -10.11 3.22 -0.14
C LEU A 358 -8.64 3.64 0.03
N VAL A 359 -8.00 4.19 -1.01
CA VAL A 359 -6.64 4.71 -0.90
C VAL A 359 -6.61 5.95 -0.01
N ASP A 360 -7.55 6.88 -0.18
CA ASP A 360 -7.67 8.07 0.66
C ASP A 360 -7.79 7.70 2.15
N GLU A 361 -8.70 6.78 2.48
CA GLU A 361 -8.92 6.37 3.86
C GLU A 361 -7.72 5.58 4.42
N GLN A 362 -7.03 4.82 3.58
CA GLN A 362 -5.80 4.13 3.97
C GLN A 362 -4.70 5.13 4.33
N VAL A 363 -4.51 6.18 3.53
CA VAL A 363 -3.54 7.26 3.80
C VAL A 363 -3.93 8.03 5.06
N ARG A 364 -5.20 8.46 5.19
CA ARG A 364 -5.69 9.14 6.41
C ARG A 364 -5.45 8.31 7.66
N GLY A 365 -5.73 7.00 7.62
CA GLY A 365 -5.46 6.10 8.72
C GLY A 365 -3.97 6.01 9.09
N GLY A 366 -3.07 6.09 8.11
CA GLY A 366 -1.62 6.18 8.34
C GLY A 366 -1.23 7.47 9.05
N VAL A 367 -1.73 8.61 8.57
CA VAL A 367 -1.50 9.94 9.18
C VAL A 367 -1.99 9.98 10.62
N VAL A 368 -3.18 9.47 10.91
CA VAL A 368 -3.72 9.41 12.29
C VAL A 368 -2.81 8.61 13.22
N GLN A 369 -2.28 7.48 12.77
CA GLN A 369 -1.33 6.71 13.55
C GLN A 369 0.01 7.44 13.72
N GLY A 370 0.48 8.17 12.72
CA GLY A 370 1.68 9.01 12.81
C GLY A 370 1.50 10.14 13.84
N ILE A 371 0.36 10.84 13.84
CA ILE A 371 0.02 11.86 14.83
C ILE A 371 -0.07 11.23 16.23
N GLY A 372 -0.67 10.04 16.33
CA GLY A 372 -0.74 9.26 17.57
C GLY A 372 0.64 9.01 18.16
N GLY A 373 1.55 8.45 17.39
CA GLY A 373 2.91 8.17 17.81
C GLY A 373 3.75 9.41 18.13
N ALA A 374 3.43 10.56 17.50
CA ALA A 374 4.15 11.81 17.75
C ALA A 374 3.67 12.59 18.99
N LEU A 375 2.36 12.56 19.31
CA LEU A 375 1.75 13.48 20.28
C LEU A 375 0.99 12.79 21.42
N TYR A 376 0.61 11.51 21.31
CA TYR A 376 -0.31 10.87 22.25
C TYR A 376 0.23 9.56 22.85
N GLU A 377 0.78 8.68 22.00
CA GLU A 377 1.09 7.31 22.37
C GLU A 377 2.44 7.20 23.08
N GLU A 378 2.47 6.62 24.28
CA GLU A 378 3.68 6.33 25.02
C GLU A 378 3.54 5.00 25.75
N CYS A 379 4.58 4.16 25.69
CA CYS A 379 4.67 2.94 26.50
C CYS A 379 5.44 3.23 27.79
N ILE A 380 4.74 3.34 28.91
CA ILE A 380 5.31 3.68 30.22
C ILE A 380 5.61 2.39 30.99
N TYR A 381 6.87 2.26 31.45
CA TYR A 381 7.32 1.10 32.20
C TYR A 381 7.80 1.52 33.60
N SER A 382 7.53 0.65 34.60
CA SER A 382 8.14 0.74 35.92
C SER A 382 9.62 0.31 35.87
N GLU A 383 10.36 0.56 36.97
CA GLU A 383 11.78 0.16 37.07
C GLU A 383 12.02 -1.34 36.96
N ASP A 384 11.03 -2.17 37.35
CA ASP A 384 11.06 -3.62 37.24
C ASP A 384 10.53 -4.16 35.90
N GLY A 385 10.21 -3.27 34.93
CA GLY A 385 9.84 -3.62 33.56
C GLY A 385 8.36 -3.93 33.35
N GLN A 386 7.47 -3.63 34.31
CA GLN A 386 6.02 -3.74 34.11
C GLN A 386 5.50 -2.57 33.29
N MET A 387 4.69 -2.84 32.29
CA MET A 387 3.98 -1.79 31.55
C MET A 387 2.85 -1.24 32.40
N LEU A 388 2.88 0.08 32.66
CA LEU A 388 1.95 0.76 33.57
C LEU A 388 0.65 1.18 32.89
N ASN A 389 0.68 1.43 31.58
CA ASN A 389 -0.45 1.89 30.77
C ASN A 389 -0.85 0.85 29.70
N ALA A 390 -1.15 -0.38 30.14
CA ALA A 390 -1.45 -1.50 29.26
C ALA A 390 -2.91 -1.62 28.84
N THR A 391 -3.76 -0.64 29.15
CA THR A 391 -5.18 -0.63 28.80
C THR A 391 -5.51 0.56 27.92
N MET A 392 -6.60 0.48 27.14
CA MET A 392 -7.06 1.60 26.31
C MET A 392 -7.57 2.80 27.13
N ALA A 393 -7.69 2.68 28.44
CA ALA A 393 -7.98 3.80 29.33
C ALA A 393 -6.73 4.66 29.63
N ASP A 394 -5.57 4.05 29.61
CA ASP A 394 -4.30 4.67 30.01
C ASP A 394 -3.35 4.88 28.85
N TYR A 395 -3.44 4.06 27.80
CA TYR A 395 -2.70 4.19 26.55
C TYR A 395 -3.49 5.06 25.59
N LEU A 396 -3.02 6.30 25.37
CA LEU A 396 -3.77 7.31 24.63
C LEU A 396 -3.64 7.08 23.12
N VAL A 397 -4.74 6.68 22.50
CA VAL A 397 -4.89 6.63 21.04
C VAL A 397 -5.70 7.84 20.60
N PRO A 398 -5.34 8.54 19.51
CA PRO A 398 -6.09 9.70 19.04
C PRO A 398 -7.55 9.39 18.77
N MET A 399 -8.44 10.28 19.20
CA MET A 399 -9.87 10.21 18.88
C MET A 399 -10.21 11.11 17.69
N ALA A 400 -11.28 10.83 16.99
CA ALA A 400 -11.69 11.54 15.78
C ALA A 400 -11.82 13.08 15.99
N ALA A 401 -12.27 13.51 17.18
CA ALA A 401 -12.42 14.93 17.51
C ALA A 401 -11.09 15.68 17.70
N GLU A 402 -10.00 14.96 17.86
CA GLU A 402 -8.65 15.53 18.06
C GLU A 402 -7.87 15.65 16.74
N MET A 403 -8.36 14.97 15.70
CA MET A 403 -7.69 14.93 14.40
C MET A 403 -7.96 16.19 13.58
N PRO A 404 -6.94 16.69 12.87
CA PRO A 404 -7.10 17.78 11.93
C PRO A 404 -7.85 17.34 10.68
N ASP A 405 -8.20 18.30 9.82
CA ASP A 405 -8.53 18.02 8.42
C ASP A 405 -7.30 17.47 7.70
N ILE A 406 -7.44 16.30 7.09
CA ILE A 406 -6.37 15.60 6.35
C ILE A 406 -6.74 15.61 4.86
N VAL A 407 -6.00 16.40 4.09
CA VAL A 407 -6.14 16.48 2.63
C VAL A 407 -5.26 15.42 1.99
N VAL A 408 -5.85 14.58 1.14
CA VAL A 408 -5.12 13.52 0.41
C VAL A 408 -5.21 13.80 -1.08
N GLU A 409 -4.07 13.72 -1.76
CA GLU A 409 -3.94 13.84 -3.21
C GLU A 409 -3.05 12.72 -3.74
N HIS A 410 -3.17 12.40 -5.02
CA HIS A 410 -2.44 11.30 -5.64
C HIS A 410 -1.65 11.72 -6.87
N ILE A 411 -0.51 11.04 -7.04
CA ILE A 411 0.22 10.92 -8.30
C ILE A 411 0.19 9.45 -8.67
N GLU A 412 0.10 9.14 -9.95
CA GLU A 412 0.14 7.76 -10.44
C GLU A 412 1.39 7.52 -11.29
N THR A 413 2.31 6.72 -10.77
CA THR A 413 3.44 6.13 -11.50
C THR A 413 3.34 4.61 -11.38
N PRO A 414 2.58 3.95 -12.29
CA PRO A 414 2.38 2.51 -12.21
C PRO A 414 3.70 1.75 -12.24
N THR A 415 3.83 0.72 -11.39
CA THR A 415 5.00 -0.14 -11.45
C THR A 415 5.00 -1.00 -12.72
N LYS A 416 6.18 -1.20 -13.29
CA LYS A 416 6.39 -2.06 -14.47
C LYS A 416 6.49 -3.55 -14.13
N THR A 417 6.55 -3.90 -12.84
CA THR A 417 6.69 -5.28 -12.38
C THR A 417 5.40 -6.09 -12.49
N SER A 418 4.25 -5.43 -12.67
CA SER A 418 2.94 -6.08 -12.80
C SER A 418 2.07 -5.39 -13.86
N THR A 419 1.11 -6.12 -14.42
CA THR A 419 0.13 -5.59 -15.39
C THR A 419 -0.84 -4.63 -14.72
N LEU A 420 -1.22 -4.90 -13.49
CA LEU A 420 -2.11 -4.04 -12.70
C LEU A 420 -1.44 -2.68 -12.40
N GLY A 421 -0.13 -2.66 -12.24
CA GLY A 421 0.64 -1.46 -11.96
C GLY A 421 0.46 -0.86 -10.57
N ALA A 422 -0.26 -1.53 -9.67
CA ALA A 422 -0.50 -1.08 -8.30
C ALA A 422 0.72 -1.34 -7.41
N LYS A 423 0.95 -0.41 -6.49
CA LYS A 423 1.92 -0.49 -5.39
C LYS A 423 1.17 -0.59 -4.06
N GLY A 424 1.87 -0.49 -2.94
CA GLY A 424 1.23 -0.34 -1.64
C GLY A 424 0.81 1.10 -1.35
N ALA A 425 0.08 1.32 -0.26
CA ALA A 425 -0.39 2.64 0.14
C ALA A 425 -0.47 2.79 1.66
N GLY A 426 -0.24 4.03 2.13
CA GLY A 426 -0.61 4.50 3.46
C GLY A 426 0.14 3.84 4.62
N ALA A 427 1.42 3.51 4.47
CA ALA A 427 2.24 2.96 5.55
C ALA A 427 3.38 3.90 5.98
N ALA A 428 3.39 5.14 5.52
CA ALA A 428 4.41 6.13 5.88
C ALA A 428 3.82 7.30 6.67
#